data_2e88ca7572883557d750bb35ca888d2f
#
_entry.id   2e88ca7572883557d750bb35ca888d2f
#
_cell.length_a   1.000
_cell.length_b   1.000
_cell.length_c   1.000
_cell.angle_alpha   90.00
_cell.angle_beta   90.00
_cell.angle_gamma   90.00
#
_symmetry.space_group_name_H-M   'P 1'
#
loop_
_entity.id
_entity.type
_entity.pdbx_description
1 polymer ?
#
loop_
_entity_poly.entity_id
_entity_poly.type
_entity_poly.pdbx_seq_one_letter_code
_entity_poly.pdbx_strand_id
1 'polypeptide(L)'
;VNLYKSSEYTKVDFNNHSTKKISTLLTRYVIGADGAKSNVARSTIKDAHKIPYVIAYHEIIEAPEATSEYNPDRCDVIYNGDISPDFYGWVFPHGKSASVGMGTGLNSVDLKKATSDLRTQAGLDQCSTIRKEGAPIPLKPLEKWDNEDNIVLAGDAAGVVAPSSGEGIYYAMIGGKYAADAVEKCLLHGHSKYLAL
;
A
#
# COMPACT_ATOMS: atom_id res chain seq x y z
N VAL A 1 8.70 13.85 -1.64
CA VAL A 1 10.12 13.48 -1.64
C VAL A 1 10.69 13.78 -3.01
N ASN A 2 11.85 14.44 -3.06
CA ASN A 2 12.61 14.64 -4.29
C ASN A 2 14.00 14.02 -4.11
N LEU A 3 14.49 13.38 -5.16
CA LEU A 3 15.79 12.70 -5.18
C LEU A 3 16.71 13.38 -6.19
N TYR A 4 17.93 13.69 -5.77
CA TYR A 4 18.95 14.31 -6.62
C TYR A 4 20.24 13.50 -6.49
N LYS A 5 20.67 12.86 -7.57
CA LYS A 5 21.89 12.05 -7.62
C LYS A 5 23.13 12.92 -7.77
N SER A 6 24.17 12.61 -7.02
CA SER A 6 25.56 13.04 -7.26
C SER A 6 26.45 11.81 -7.50
N SER A 7 27.75 12.00 -7.68
CA SER A 7 28.70 10.90 -7.89
C SER A 7 28.88 9.99 -6.68
N GLU A 8 28.70 10.50 -5.47
CA GLU A 8 29.01 9.78 -4.22
C GLU A 8 27.79 9.51 -3.35
N TYR A 9 26.71 10.28 -3.51
CA TYR A 9 25.50 10.20 -2.67
C TYR A 9 24.25 10.63 -3.42
N THR A 10 23.11 10.27 -2.88
CA THR A 10 21.81 10.82 -3.24
C THR A 10 21.38 11.82 -2.18
N LYS A 11 21.03 13.03 -2.61
CA LYS A 11 20.37 14.04 -1.81
C LYS A 11 18.87 13.74 -1.83
N VAL A 12 18.27 13.59 -0.64
CA VAL A 12 16.83 13.34 -0.46
C VAL A 12 16.22 14.54 0.24
N ASP A 13 15.39 15.29 -0.48
CA ASP A 13 14.59 16.37 0.08
C ASP A 13 13.18 15.85 0.43
N PHE A 14 12.73 16.07 1.65
CA PHE A 14 11.41 15.63 2.11
C PHE A 14 10.73 16.67 3.01
N ASN A 15 9.41 16.66 3.02
CA ASN A 15 8.62 17.49 3.91
C ASN A 15 8.64 16.89 5.33
N ASN A 16 9.20 17.63 6.27
CA ASN A 16 9.15 17.26 7.68
C ASN A 16 7.82 17.75 8.27
N HIS A 17 6.93 16.81 8.58
CA HIS A 17 5.59 17.14 9.07
C HIS A 17 5.60 17.82 10.44
N SER A 18 6.57 17.53 11.30
CA SER A 18 6.69 18.14 12.63
C SER A 18 7.12 19.60 12.55
N THR A 19 8.08 19.92 11.67
CA THR A 19 8.60 21.29 11.52
C THR A 19 7.93 22.08 10.39
N LYS A 20 7.14 21.42 9.55
CA LYS A 20 6.53 21.96 8.30
C LYS A 20 7.55 22.58 7.33
N LYS A 21 8.80 22.13 7.39
CA LYS A 21 9.91 22.60 6.52
C LYS A 21 10.42 21.46 5.67
N ILE A 22 11.06 21.81 4.56
CA ILE A 22 11.83 20.85 3.77
C ILE A 22 13.10 20.52 4.57
N SER A 23 13.34 19.23 4.75
CA SER A 23 14.57 18.69 5.33
C SER A 23 15.34 17.93 4.27
N THR A 24 16.64 17.92 4.37
CA THR A 24 17.56 17.27 3.41
C THR A 24 18.37 16.21 4.14
N LEU A 25 18.48 15.03 3.52
CA LEU A 25 19.40 13.97 3.90
C LEU A 25 20.35 13.65 2.74
N LEU A 26 21.59 13.29 3.06
CA LEU A 26 22.54 12.73 2.11
C LEU A 26 22.75 11.26 2.45
N THR A 27 22.61 10.37 1.47
CA THR A 27 22.71 8.93 1.68
C THR A 27 23.35 8.25 0.47
N ARG A 28 24.03 7.13 0.71
CA ARG A 28 24.58 6.29 -0.37
C ARG A 28 23.50 5.46 -1.05
N TYR A 29 22.54 4.93 -0.29
CA TYR A 29 21.47 4.08 -0.81
C TYR A 29 20.11 4.55 -0.29
N VAL A 30 19.06 4.29 -1.07
CA VAL A 30 17.66 4.60 -0.72
C VAL A 30 16.82 3.34 -0.87
N ILE A 31 16.04 3.02 0.16
CA ILE A 31 14.97 2.02 0.08
C ILE A 31 13.66 2.78 -0.08
N GLY A 32 13.01 2.63 -1.25
CA GLY A 32 11.68 3.18 -1.53
C GLY A 32 10.61 2.26 -0.99
N ALA A 33 10.04 2.61 0.16
CA ALA A 33 8.95 1.89 0.83
C ALA A 33 7.77 2.85 1.09
N ASP A 34 7.52 3.78 0.15
CA ASP A 34 6.60 4.90 0.26
C ASP A 34 5.22 4.62 -0.36
N GLY A 35 4.88 3.33 -0.48
CA GLY A 35 3.54 2.84 -0.82
C GLY A 35 3.20 2.89 -2.31
N ALA A 36 1.98 2.55 -2.65
CA ALA A 36 1.50 2.34 -4.03
C ALA A 36 1.69 3.54 -4.96
N LYS A 37 1.67 4.78 -4.43
CA LYS A 37 1.95 6.00 -5.21
C LYS A 37 3.38 6.48 -5.02
N SER A 38 4.32 5.57 -4.83
CA SER A 38 5.73 5.85 -4.56
C SER A 38 6.31 6.96 -5.42
N ASN A 39 6.79 8.02 -4.77
CA ASN A 39 7.56 9.06 -5.45
C ASN A 39 8.98 8.58 -5.77
N VAL A 40 9.54 7.71 -4.94
CA VAL A 40 10.84 7.09 -5.20
C VAL A 40 10.77 6.27 -6.47
N ALA A 41 9.79 5.36 -6.58
CA ALA A 41 9.62 4.53 -7.79
C ALA A 41 9.44 5.39 -9.05
N ARG A 42 8.52 6.36 -9.01
CA ARG A 42 8.20 7.21 -10.18
C ARG A 42 9.36 8.07 -10.67
N SER A 43 10.25 8.48 -9.77
CA SER A 43 11.39 9.31 -10.11
C SER A 43 12.62 8.52 -10.56
N THR A 44 12.69 7.21 -10.30
CA THR A 44 13.92 6.43 -10.45
C THR A 44 13.77 5.13 -11.23
N ILE A 45 12.57 4.58 -11.33
CA ILE A 45 12.30 3.32 -12.02
C ILE A 45 11.46 3.58 -13.28
N LYS A 46 11.95 3.09 -14.40
CA LYS A 46 11.26 3.21 -15.69
C LYS A 46 9.85 2.58 -15.59
N ASP A 47 8.87 3.28 -16.14
CA ASP A 47 7.48 2.82 -16.25
C ASP A 47 6.75 2.59 -14.91
N ALA A 48 7.32 3.01 -13.78
CA ALA A 48 6.68 2.87 -12.47
C ALA A 48 5.29 3.54 -12.36
N HIS A 49 5.02 4.54 -13.20
CA HIS A 49 3.71 5.21 -13.26
C HIS A 49 2.61 4.41 -13.98
N LYS A 50 2.97 3.28 -14.62
CA LYS A 50 2.04 2.45 -15.42
C LYS A 50 1.45 1.29 -14.63
N ILE A 51 1.77 1.13 -13.34
CA ILE A 51 1.20 0.07 -12.50
C ILE A 51 -0.33 0.20 -12.48
N PRO A 52 -1.08 -0.87 -12.80
CA PRO A 52 -2.53 -0.88 -12.64
C PRO A 52 -2.90 -0.95 -11.16
N TYR A 53 -3.99 -0.28 -10.79
CA TYR A 53 -4.48 -0.23 -9.41
C TYR A 53 -5.97 -0.54 -9.35
N VAL A 54 -6.41 -1.15 -8.23
CA VAL A 54 -7.74 -0.93 -7.71
C VAL A 54 -7.69 0.21 -6.69
N ILE A 55 -8.75 0.98 -6.62
CA ILE A 55 -8.90 1.97 -5.54
C ILE A 55 -9.74 1.31 -4.45
N ALA A 56 -9.14 1.17 -3.29
CA ALA A 56 -9.80 0.72 -2.08
C ALA A 56 -10.38 1.92 -1.32
N TYR A 57 -11.57 1.76 -0.75
CA TYR A 57 -12.16 2.68 0.21
C TYR A 57 -12.78 1.90 1.35
N HIS A 58 -12.55 2.34 2.58
CA HIS A 58 -13.12 1.72 3.75
C HIS A 58 -13.48 2.72 4.84
N GLU A 59 -14.37 2.29 5.70
CA GLU A 59 -14.71 2.96 6.93
C GLU A 59 -14.28 2.11 8.11
N ILE A 60 -13.57 2.71 9.06
CA ILE A 60 -13.33 2.10 10.36
C ILE A 60 -14.50 2.52 11.23
N ILE A 61 -15.20 1.54 11.75
CA ILE A 61 -16.41 1.71 12.58
C ILE A 61 -16.18 1.17 13.99
N GLU A 62 -16.97 1.63 14.94
CA GLU A 62 -17.11 0.97 16.24
C GLU A 62 -17.73 -0.41 16.01
N ALA A 63 -17.05 -1.47 16.48
CA ALA A 63 -17.54 -2.84 16.32
C ALA A 63 -18.72 -3.08 17.27
N PRO A 64 -19.85 -3.64 16.78
CA PRO A 64 -20.93 -4.08 17.66
C PRO A 64 -20.57 -5.39 18.37
N GLU A 65 -21.39 -5.81 19.32
CA GLU A 65 -21.42 -7.18 19.79
C GLU A 65 -21.78 -8.14 18.63
N ALA A 66 -21.48 -9.43 18.81
CA ALA A 66 -21.80 -10.45 17.81
C ALA A 66 -23.31 -10.49 17.49
N THR A 67 -23.62 -10.55 16.19
CA THR A 67 -24.99 -10.72 15.67
C THR A 67 -25.08 -11.93 14.75
N SER A 68 -26.22 -12.14 14.10
CA SER A 68 -26.36 -13.16 13.04
C SER A 68 -25.50 -12.85 11.81
N GLU A 69 -25.31 -11.57 11.50
CA GLU A 69 -24.58 -11.06 10.33
C GLU A 69 -23.11 -10.79 10.64
N TYR A 70 -22.81 -10.28 11.84
CA TYR A 70 -21.46 -9.89 12.25
C TYR A 70 -20.86 -10.81 13.31
N ASN A 71 -19.68 -11.36 13.02
CA ASN A 71 -18.89 -12.16 13.95
C ASN A 71 -17.53 -11.48 14.21
N PRO A 72 -17.22 -11.09 15.47
CA PRO A 72 -15.98 -10.39 15.80
C PRO A 72 -14.70 -11.23 15.63
N ASP A 73 -14.83 -12.55 15.48
CA ASP A 73 -13.71 -13.48 15.32
C ASP A 73 -13.55 -13.98 13.86
N ARG A 74 -14.29 -13.39 12.90
CA ARG A 74 -14.28 -13.81 11.50
C ARG A 74 -14.03 -12.64 10.56
N CYS A 75 -13.01 -12.75 9.70
CA CYS A 75 -12.78 -11.85 8.57
C CYS A 75 -13.62 -12.31 7.38
N ASP A 76 -14.55 -11.47 6.94
CA ASP A 76 -15.41 -11.76 5.79
C ASP A 76 -14.88 -11.06 4.53
N VAL A 77 -14.68 -11.83 3.46
CA VAL A 77 -14.43 -11.37 2.09
C VAL A 77 -15.68 -11.60 1.27
N ILE A 78 -16.22 -10.53 0.70
CA ILE A 78 -17.55 -10.52 0.07
C ILE A 78 -17.37 -10.35 -1.45
N TYR A 79 -17.58 -11.42 -2.21
CA TYR A 79 -17.65 -11.39 -3.67
C TYR A 79 -19.10 -11.12 -4.09
N ASN A 80 -19.40 -9.85 -4.32
CA ASN A 80 -20.71 -9.40 -4.76
C ASN A 80 -20.52 -8.30 -5.82
N GLY A 81 -20.98 -8.55 -7.05
CA GLY A 81 -20.83 -7.63 -8.17
C GLY A 81 -21.56 -6.30 -8.00
N ASP A 82 -22.58 -6.23 -7.14
CA ASP A 82 -23.28 -4.97 -6.83
C ASP A 82 -22.46 -4.08 -5.88
N ILE A 83 -21.55 -4.68 -5.11
CA ILE A 83 -20.63 -3.98 -4.19
C ILE A 83 -19.31 -3.71 -4.91
N SER A 84 -18.70 -4.74 -5.48
CA SER A 84 -17.43 -4.66 -6.20
C SER A 84 -17.47 -5.53 -7.45
N PRO A 85 -17.61 -4.94 -8.65
CA PRO A 85 -17.76 -5.72 -9.90
C PRO A 85 -16.50 -6.47 -10.32
N ASP A 86 -15.32 -6.01 -9.92
CA ASP A 86 -14.02 -6.48 -10.41
C ASP A 86 -13.00 -6.78 -9.31
N PHE A 87 -13.42 -6.65 -8.04
CA PHE A 87 -12.59 -6.99 -6.89
C PHE A 87 -13.47 -7.62 -5.79
N TYR A 88 -13.43 -7.12 -4.54
CA TYR A 88 -14.27 -7.61 -3.45
C TYR A 88 -14.55 -6.53 -2.40
N GLY A 89 -15.57 -6.78 -1.57
CA GLY A 89 -15.80 -6.07 -0.32
C GLY A 89 -15.29 -6.87 0.87
N TRP A 90 -15.11 -6.22 2.02
CA TRP A 90 -14.66 -6.88 3.24
C TRP A 90 -15.30 -6.32 4.49
N VAL A 91 -15.38 -7.20 5.51
CA VAL A 91 -15.66 -6.85 6.90
C VAL A 91 -14.59 -7.51 7.75
N PHE A 92 -13.65 -6.71 8.27
CA PHE A 92 -12.51 -7.20 9.05
C PHE A 92 -12.56 -6.63 10.47
N PRO A 93 -12.89 -7.47 11.47
CA PRO A 93 -12.87 -7.08 12.87
C PRO A 93 -11.45 -6.79 13.40
N HIS A 94 -11.36 -5.81 14.29
CA HIS A 94 -10.14 -5.43 15.00
C HIS A 94 -10.47 -5.12 16.47
N GLY A 95 -11.00 -6.08 17.19
CA GLY A 95 -11.44 -5.93 18.57
C GLY A 95 -12.62 -4.95 18.72
N LYS A 96 -12.37 -3.74 19.25
CA LYS A 96 -13.41 -2.72 19.45
C LYS A 96 -13.78 -1.94 18.17
N SER A 97 -13.16 -2.24 17.06
CA SER A 97 -13.45 -1.62 15.77
C SER A 97 -13.51 -2.66 14.67
N ALA A 98 -14.10 -2.30 13.53
CA ALA A 98 -14.06 -3.11 12.32
C ALA A 98 -13.76 -2.22 11.11
N SER A 99 -13.04 -2.78 10.14
CA SER A 99 -12.84 -2.19 8.82
C SER A 99 -13.89 -2.75 7.88
N VAL A 100 -14.73 -1.89 7.31
CA VAL A 100 -15.71 -2.25 6.29
C VAL A 100 -15.40 -1.46 5.02
N GLY A 101 -15.18 -2.15 3.93
CA GLY A 101 -14.78 -1.49 2.70
C GLY A 101 -14.88 -2.35 1.46
N MET A 102 -14.49 -1.77 0.34
CA MET A 102 -14.42 -2.43 -0.95
C MET A 102 -13.33 -1.84 -1.83
N GLY A 103 -12.94 -2.55 -2.86
CA GLY A 103 -12.01 -2.08 -3.87
C GLY A 103 -12.60 -2.22 -5.27
N THR A 104 -12.17 -1.39 -6.22
CA THR A 104 -12.49 -1.53 -7.64
C THR A 104 -11.50 -0.78 -8.52
N GLY A 105 -11.23 -1.29 -9.72
CA GLY A 105 -10.51 -0.58 -10.79
C GLY A 105 -11.43 0.24 -11.70
N LEU A 106 -12.75 0.17 -11.50
CA LEU A 106 -13.74 0.84 -12.35
C LEU A 106 -14.07 2.24 -11.82
N ASN A 107 -13.82 3.26 -12.64
CA ASN A 107 -14.12 4.65 -12.29
C ASN A 107 -15.63 4.97 -12.21
N SER A 108 -16.49 4.08 -12.69
CA SER A 108 -17.95 4.25 -12.66
C SER A 108 -18.58 3.86 -11.33
N VAL A 109 -17.84 3.24 -10.42
CA VAL A 109 -18.36 2.77 -9.12
C VAL A 109 -18.23 3.87 -8.07
N ASP A 110 -19.33 4.19 -7.40
CA ASP A 110 -19.31 5.05 -6.22
C ASP A 110 -18.87 4.25 -4.99
N LEU A 111 -17.58 4.37 -4.66
CA LEU A 111 -16.95 3.66 -3.54
C LEU A 111 -17.66 3.90 -2.20
N LYS A 112 -18.12 5.12 -1.95
CA LYS A 112 -18.80 5.46 -0.68
C LYS A 112 -20.17 4.82 -0.60
N LYS A 113 -20.92 4.87 -1.71
CA LYS A 113 -22.22 4.22 -1.79
C LYS A 113 -22.10 2.71 -1.65
N ALA A 114 -21.18 2.08 -2.40
CA ALA A 114 -20.94 0.64 -2.32
C ALA A 114 -20.54 0.19 -0.91
N THR A 115 -19.68 0.96 -0.22
CA THR A 115 -19.33 0.68 1.19
C THR A 115 -20.51 0.85 2.13
N SER A 116 -21.38 1.84 1.91
CA SER A 116 -22.62 2.01 2.67
C SER A 116 -23.58 0.85 2.46
N ASP A 117 -23.75 0.42 1.21
CA ASP A 117 -24.60 -0.73 0.87
C ASP A 117 -24.05 -2.03 1.53
N LEU A 118 -22.74 -2.21 1.52
CA LEU A 118 -22.08 -3.32 2.21
C LEU A 118 -22.30 -3.28 3.73
N ARG A 119 -22.20 -2.10 4.36
CA ARG A 119 -22.51 -1.95 5.79
C ARG A 119 -23.94 -2.34 6.11
N THR A 120 -24.90 -1.97 5.26
CA THR A 120 -26.31 -2.36 5.42
C THR A 120 -26.47 -3.88 5.29
N GLN A 121 -25.85 -4.50 4.31
CA GLN A 121 -25.90 -5.97 4.11
C GLN A 121 -25.29 -6.74 5.29
N ALA A 122 -24.26 -6.17 5.92
CA ALA A 122 -23.59 -6.77 7.08
C ALA A 122 -24.23 -6.40 8.44
N GLY A 123 -25.35 -5.67 8.45
CA GLY A 123 -26.02 -5.22 9.68
C GLY A 123 -25.20 -4.19 10.48
N LEU A 124 -24.34 -3.41 9.80
CA LEU A 124 -23.39 -2.46 10.40
C LEU A 124 -23.71 -1.00 10.08
N ASP A 125 -24.88 -0.71 9.51
CA ASP A 125 -25.30 0.62 9.09
C ASP A 125 -25.48 1.59 10.26
N GLN A 126 -25.88 1.09 11.46
CA GLN A 126 -26.05 1.88 12.68
C GLN A 126 -24.77 2.12 13.48
N CYS A 127 -23.65 1.47 13.10
CA CYS A 127 -22.38 1.61 13.82
C CYS A 127 -21.74 2.98 13.52
N SER A 128 -21.20 3.63 14.58
CA SER A 128 -20.51 4.92 14.44
C SER A 128 -19.25 4.78 13.58
N THR A 129 -19.05 5.69 12.62
CA THR A 129 -17.82 5.75 11.85
C THR A 129 -16.74 6.52 12.61
N ILE A 130 -15.60 5.88 12.88
CA ILE A 130 -14.43 6.47 13.55
C ILE A 130 -13.61 7.26 12.53
N ARG A 131 -13.33 6.66 11.34
CA ARG A 131 -12.58 7.32 10.27
C ARG A 131 -12.89 6.70 8.91
N LYS A 132 -12.56 7.43 7.85
CA LYS A 132 -12.72 7.04 6.46
C LYS A 132 -11.39 7.15 5.75
N GLU A 133 -11.01 6.13 5.00
CA GLU A 133 -9.72 6.05 4.33
C GLU A 133 -9.88 5.49 2.92
N GLY A 134 -8.96 5.86 2.04
CA GLY A 134 -8.88 5.31 0.70
C GLY A 134 -7.46 5.32 0.20
N ALA A 135 -7.07 4.22 -0.48
CA ALA A 135 -5.75 4.06 -1.04
C ALA A 135 -5.79 3.20 -2.30
N PRO A 136 -4.87 3.40 -3.25
CA PRO A 136 -4.68 2.46 -4.33
C PRO A 136 -4.00 1.20 -3.82
N ILE A 137 -4.40 0.05 -4.37
CA ILE A 137 -3.74 -1.24 -4.19
C ILE A 137 -3.17 -1.63 -5.55
N PRO A 138 -1.85 -1.83 -5.70
CA PRO A 138 -1.27 -2.24 -6.97
C PRO A 138 -1.70 -3.66 -7.31
N LEU A 139 -1.89 -3.95 -8.61
CA LEU A 139 -2.32 -5.26 -9.09
C LEU A 139 -1.21 -6.05 -9.79
N LYS A 140 -0.07 -5.41 -10.00
CA LYS A 140 1.05 -6.03 -10.72
C LYS A 140 2.38 -5.47 -10.19
N PRO A 141 3.38 -6.33 -9.89
CA PRO A 141 4.70 -5.86 -9.55
C PRO A 141 5.38 -5.18 -10.74
N LEU A 142 6.28 -4.25 -10.46
CA LEU A 142 7.20 -3.68 -11.44
C LEU A 142 8.11 -4.78 -12.00
N GLU A 143 8.59 -4.60 -13.21
CA GLU A 143 9.58 -5.52 -13.83
C GLU A 143 10.96 -5.40 -13.16
N LYS A 144 11.30 -4.20 -12.69
CA LYS A 144 12.53 -3.92 -11.95
C LYS A 144 12.18 -3.20 -10.64
N TRP A 145 12.82 -3.63 -9.57
CA TRP A 145 12.62 -3.09 -8.22
C TRP A 145 13.83 -2.29 -7.74
N ASP A 146 14.80 -2.10 -8.59
CA ASP A 146 15.98 -1.28 -8.35
C ASP A 146 16.34 -0.46 -9.60
N ASN A 147 17.20 0.54 -9.42
CA ASN A 147 17.70 1.37 -10.52
C ASN A 147 19.11 0.95 -10.99
N GLU A 148 19.58 -0.24 -10.63
CA GLU A 148 20.91 -0.81 -10.95
C GLU A 148 22.07 0.01 -10.37
N ASP A 149 21.80 0.93 -9.44
CA ASP A 149 22.77 1.86 -8.90
C ASP A 149 22.70 1.98 -7.38
N ASN A 150 21.72 2.67 -6.85
CA ASN A 150 21.67 2.96 -5.42
C ASN A 150 20.26 3.05 -4.82
N ILE A 151 19.24 2.65 -5.57
CA ILE A 151 17.85 2.68 -5.11
C ILE A 151 17.24 1.29 -5.29
N VAL A 152 16.55 0.80 -4.25
CA VAL A 152 15.76 -0.43 -4.26
C VAL A 152 14.37 -0.16 -3.70
N LEU A 153 13.35 -0.83 -4.22
CA LEU A 153 11.96 -0.70 -3.80
C LEU A 153 11.51 -1.89 -2.97
N ALA A 154 10.55 -1.67 -2.08
CA ALA A 154 9.92 -2.71 -1.28
C ALA A 154 8.41 -2.49 -1.13
N GLY A 155 7.65 -3.58 -0.96
CA GLY A 155 6.20 -3.57 -0.77
C GLY A 155 5.45 -2.92 -1.94
N ASP A 156 4.40 -2.18 -1.64
CA ASP A 156 3.54 -1.54 -2.65
C ASP A 156 4.29 -0.55 -3.55
N ALA A 157 5.42 0.00 -3.09
CA ALA A 157 6.27 0.86 -3.93
C ALA A 157 6.87 0.10 -5.12
N ALA A 158 7.10 -1.22 -4.95
CA ALA A 158 7.50 -2.13 -6.02
C ALA A 158 6.30 -2.80 -6.71
N GLY A 159 5.08 -2.48 -6.29
CA GLY A 159 3.83 -3.08 -6.80
C GLY A 159 3.58 -4.50 -6.29
N VAL A 160 4.23 -4.91 -5.19
CA VAL A 160 4.22 -6.30 -4.73
C VAL A 160 3.11 -6.54 -3.73
N VAL A 161 2.02 -7.09 -4.22
CA VAL A 161 0.89 -7.63 -3.45
C VAL A 161 0.45 -8.97 -4.06
N ALA A 162 -0.30 -9.77 -3.31
CA ALA A 162 -0.97 -10.95 -3.87
C ALA A 162 -2.06 -10.48 -4.87
N PRO A 163 -1.98 -10.80 -6.17
CA PRO A 163 -2.90 -10.23 -7.17
C PRO A 163 -4.36 -10.61 -6.94
N SER A 164 -4.60 -11.78 -6.36
CA SER A 164 -5.96 -12.31 -6.15
C SER A 164 -6.67 -11.74 -4.92
N SER A 165 -5.92 -11.23 -3.94
CA SER A 165 -6.47 -10.77 -2.66
C SER A 165 -6.11 -9.33 -2.30
N GLY A 166 -5.13 -8.72 -2.99
CA GLY A 166 -4.59 -7.42 -2.59
C GLY A 166 -3.82 -7.46 -1.27
N GLU A 167 -3.51 -8.66 -0.71
CA GLU A 167 -2.72 -8.80 0.50
C GLU A 167 -1.28 -8.39 0.22
N GLY A 168 -0.78 -7.40 0.93
CA GLY A 168 0.54 -6.82 0.74
C GLY A 168 1.44 -6.88 1.98
N ILE A 169 0.89 -7.17 3.18
CA ILE A 169 1.63 -7.07 4.45
C ILE A 169 2.80 -8.06 4.49
N TYR A 170 2.53 -9.32 4.21
CA TYR A 170 3.57 -10.36 4.18
C TYR A 170 4.66 -10.02 3.16
N TYR A 171 4.26 -9.65 1.94
CA TYR A 171 5.20 -9.30 0.88
C TYR A 171 6.02 -8.05 1.18
N ALA A 172 5.41 -7.04 1.82
CA ALA A 172 6.12 -5.84 2.24
C ALA A 172 7.18 -6.14 3.31
N MET A 173 6.87 -7.03 4.26
CA MET A 173 7.82 -7.47 5.30
C MET A 173 9.01 -8.23 4.68
N ILE A 174 8.75 -9.20 3.81
CA ILE A 174 9.80 -9.99 3.15
C ILE A 174 10.60 -9.12 2.17
N GLY A 175 9.93 -8.30 1.36
CA GLY A 175 10.59 -7.36 0.44
C GLY A 175 11.45 -6.35 1.17
N GLY A 176 10.98 -5.83 2.32
CA GLY A 176 11.75 -4.94 3.18
C GLY A 176 13.02 -5.61 3.72
N LYS A 177 12.92 -6.88 4.14
CA LYS A 177 14.08 -7.67 4.57
C LYS A 177 15.09 -7.83 3.43
N TYR A 178 14.65 -8.25 2.25
CA TYR A 178 15.55 -8.42 1.10
C TYR A 178 16.20 -7.11 0.67
N ALA A 179 15.45 -6.02 0.66
CA ALA A 179 16.00 -4.69 0.35
C ALA A 179 17.09 -4.29 1.36
N ALA A 180 16.88 -4.55 2.65
CA ALA A 180 17.88 -4.29 3.69
C ALA A 180 19.13 -5.15 3.50
N ASP A 181 18.97 -6.47 3.29
CA ASP A 181 20.08 -7.42 3.07
C ASP A 181 20.90 -7.02 1.81
N ALA A 182 20.22 -6.56 0.75
CA ALA A 182 20.86 -6.11 -0.48
C ALA A 182 21.69 -4.83 -0.26
N VAL A 183 21.12 -3.84 0.42
CA VAL A 183 21.80 -2.58 0.74
C VAL A 183 22.98 -2.84 1.67
N GLU A 184 22.85 -3.72 2.68
CA GLU A 184 23.96 -4.11 3.55
C GLU A 184 25.13 -4.70 2.74
N LYS A 185 24.87 -5.65 1.84
CA LYS A 185 25.90 -6.21 0.96
C LYS A 185 26.57 -5.15 0.08
N CYS A 186 25.77 -4.20 -0.46
CA CYS A 186 26.34 -3.10 -1.24
C CYS A 186 27.26 -2.23 -0.38
N LEU A 187 26.89 -1.93 0.86
CA LEU A 187 27.68 -1.15 1.79
C LEU A 187 28.99 -1.84 2.18
N LEU A 188 28.95 -3.16 2.40
CA LEU A 188 30.12 -3.95 2.79
C LEU A 188 31.13 -4.15 1.64
N HIS A 189 30.63 -4.33 0.42
CA HIS A 189 31.47 -4.69 -0.74
C HIS A 189 31.73 -3.52 -1.71
N GLY A 190 31.08 -2.38 -1.52
CA GLY A 190 31.26 -1.19 -2.36
C GLY A 190 30.71 -1.32 -3.80
N HIS A 191 29.75 -2.25 -4.03
CA HIS A 191 29.21 -2.52 -5.37
C HIS A 191 27.67 -2.56 -5.37
N SER A 192 27.06 -1.81 -6.30
CA SER A 192 25.60 -1.78 -6.49
C SER A 192 25.01 -3.07 -7.07
N LYS A 193 25.82 -3.97 -7.62
CA LYS A 193 25.36 -5.26 -8.21
C LYS A 193 24.55 -6.14 -7.26
N TYR A 194 24.63 -5.91 -5.96
CA TYR A 194 23.88 -6.65 -4.95
C TYR A 194 22.45 -6.11 -4.74
N LEU A 195 22.05 -5.01 -5.40
CA LEU A 195 20.66 -4.54 -5.37
C LEU A 195 19.75 -5.42 -6.23
N ALA A 196 20.27 -5.93 -7.35
CA ALA A 196 19.56 -6.86 -8.21
C ALA A 196 19.56 -8.27 -7.56
N LEU A 197 18.51 -8.58 -6.82
CA LEU A 197 18.27 -9.89 -6.22
C LEU A 197 17.13 -10.61 -6.92
#